data_e1f5a5885fb5e64708f8873e538b331d
#
_entry.id   e1f5a5885fb5e64708f8873e538b331d
#
_cell.length_a   1.000
_cell.length_b   1.000
_cell.length_c   1.000
_cell.angle_alpha   90.00
_cell.angle_beta   90.00
_cell.angle_gamma   90.00
#
_symmetry.space_group_name_H-M   'P 1'
#
loop_
_entity.id
_entity.type
_entity.pdbx_description
1 polymer ?
#
loop_
_entity_poly.entity_id
_entity_poly.type
_entity_poly.pdbx_seq_one_letter_code
_entity_poly.pdbx_strand_id
1 'polypeptide(L)'
;TVLRNGKEVIESVNRFLDTQQYPRDKYDVAIAATQLPEEDLITLLQMPVNIVVPDKEYCTKVYAIQQVMERYAPDEYDMIVLFNSDNHIVPNALSLFNDAYYSGCDSIQAHRMAENLNTSIAVLNATSEEINNNLFRLAHTRMGFSSALIGSAMAFDFAMFHERAPKLKGSDISKAMETALLEQNIYLSLIHISEPTRPY
;
A
#
# COMPACT_ATOMS: atom_id res chain seq x y z
N THR A 1 8.35 -2.91 -1.29
CA THR A 1 8.13 -2.37 -2.64
C THR A 1 9.32 -2.65 -3.52
N VAL A 2 9.08 -3.16 -4.72
CA VAL A 2 10.13 -3.48 -5.71
C VAL A 2 10.62 -2.18 -6.34
N LEU A 3 11.93 -1.90 -6.27
CA LEU A 3 12.45 -0.62 -6.69
C LEU A 3 13.75 -0.70 -7.44
N ARG A 4 13.79 0.06 -8.50
CA ARG A 4 14.95 0.22 -9.38
C ARG A 4 15.85 1.40 -8.99
N ASN A 5 15.38 2.31 -8.13
CA ASN A 5 16.12 3.51 -7.74
C ASN A 5 16.08 3.66 -6.21
N GLY A 6 17.17 3.33 -5.55
CA GLY A 6 17.28 3.37 -4.11
C GLY A 6 17.12 4.77 -3.51
N LYS A 7 17.56 5.81 -4.24
CA LYS A 7 17.43 7.21 -3.79
C LYS A 7 15.97 7.63 -3.66
N GLU A 8 15.13 7.27 -4.63
CA GLU A 8 13.68 7.56 -4.55
C GLU A 8 13.02 6.87 -3.37
N VAL A 9 13.46 5.65 -3.03
CA VAL A 9 12.97 4.94 -1.83
C VAL A 9 13.34 5.71 -0.58
N ILE A 10 14.63 6.05 -0.44
CA ILE A 10 15.16 6.76 0.73
C ILE A 10 14.41 8.08 0.90
N GLU A 11 14.23 8.85 -0.17
CA GLU A 11 13.48 10.12 -0.14
C GLU A 11 12.02 9.92 0.25
N SER A 12 11.37 8.89 -0.31
CA SER A 12 9.97 8.56 0.00
C SER A 12 9.79 8.15 1.45
N VAL A 13 10.68 7.30 1.97
CA VAL A 13 10.64 6.83 3.36
C VAL A 13 10.92 7.99 4.33
N ASN A 14 11.93 8.82 4.06
CA ASN A 14 12.20 10.01 4.88
C ASN A 14 10.98 10.93 4.91
N ARG A 15 10.43 11.26 3.74
CA ARG A 15 9.22 12.09 3.66
C ARG A 15 8.08 11.49 4.46
N PHE A 16 7.83 10.19 4.34
CA PHE A 16 6.79 9.50 5.09
C PHE A 16 7.02 9.64 6.61
N LEU A 17 8.22 9.33 7.09
CA LEU A 17 8.56 9.40 8.51
C LEU A 17 8.44 10.82 9.08
N ASP A 18 8.81 11.82 8.28
CA ASP A 18 8.82 13.24 8.69
C ASP A 18 7.42 13.87 8.65
N THR A 19 6.55 13.41 7.76
CA THR A 19 5.25 14.07 7.52
C THR A 19 4.08 13.43 8.21
N GLN A 20 4.13 12.13 8.58
CA GLN A 20 2.98 11.46 9.17
C GLN A 20 2.61 12.01 10.53
N GLN A 21 1.34 12.41 10.66
CA GLN A 21 0.73 12.92 11.88
C GLN A 21 0.06 11.76 12.65
N TYR A 22 0.84 10.72 12.94
CA TYR A 22 0.40 9.56 13.71
C TYR A 22 1.48 9.19 14.73
N PRO A 23 1.13 8.73 15.97
CA PRO A 23 2.12 8.43 16.99
C PRO A 23 3.14 7.41 16.50
N ARG A 24 4.44 7.74 16.58
CA ARG A 24 5.52 6.91 16.02
C ARG A 24 5.65 5.55 16.70
N ASP A 25 5.26 5.45 17.95
CA ASP A 25 5.22 4.24 18.75
C ASP A 25 4.05 3.30 18.40
N LYS A 26 3.18 3.70 17.46
CA LYS A 26 1.99 2.95 17.05
C LYS A 26 2.10 2.34 15.65
N TYR A 27 3.22 2.51 14.98
CA TYR A 27 3.42 1.88 13.68
C TYR A 27 4.88 1.57 13.41
N ASP A 28 5.12 0.53 12.62
CA ASP A 28 6.42 0.19 12.08
C ASP A 28 6.40 0.29 10.55
N VAL A 29 7.55 0.60 9.98
CA VAL A 29 7.75 0.66 8.53
C VAL A 29 8.61 -0.52 8.11
N ALA A 30 8.06 -1.39 7.29
CA ALA A 30 8.79 -2.51 6.69
C ALA A 30 9.04 -2.26 5.20
N ILE A 31 10.26 -2.44 4.76
CA ILE A 31 10.68 -2.27 3.36
C ILE A 31 11.12 -3.62 2.80
N ALA A 32 10.41 -4.10 1.79
CA ALA A 32 10.89 -5.21 0.99
C ALA A 32 11.90 -4.70 -0.04
N ALA A 33 13.18 -4.80 0.27
CA ALA A 33 14.29 -4.29 -0.53
C ALA A 33 14.68 -5.32 -1.58
N THR A 34 14.24 -5.11 -2.84
CA THR A 34 14.64 -5.95 -3.97
C THR A 34 15.52 -5.16 -4.93
N GLN A 35 16.67 -5.70 -5.30
CA GLN A 35 17.57 -5.11 -6.29
C GLN A 35 18.06 -3.69 -5.95
N LEU A 36 18.23 -3.38 -4.66
CA LEU A 36 18.81 -2.11 -4.23
C LEU A 36 20.34 -2.19 -4.28
N PRO A 37 21.01 -1.10 -4.69
CA PRO A 37 22.45 -0.94 -4.52
C PRO A 37 22.84 -1.07 -3.04
N GLU A 38 24.02 -1.62 -2.77
CA GLU A 38 24.51 -1.83 -1.40
C GLU A 38 24.63 -0.51 -0.61
N GLU A 39 25.02 0.58 -1.28
CA GLU A 39 25.11 1.91 -0.69
C GLU A 39 23.75 2.43 -0.20
N ASP A 40 22.70 2.23 -0.99
CA ASP A 40 21.34 2.63 -0.64
C ASP A 40 20.78 1.76 0.49
N LEU A 41 21.13 0.47 0.50
CA LEU A 41 20.74 -0.45 1.56
C LEU A 41 21.39 -0.05 2.91
N ILE A 42 22.68 0.31 2.90
CA ILE A 42 23.39 0.80 4.10
C ILE A 42 22.68 2.06 4.64
N THR A 43 22.29 2.98 3.75
CA THR A 43 21.58 4.20 4.13
C THR A 43 20.23 3.89 4.78
N LEU A 44 19.47 2.98 4.20
CA LEU A 44 18.17 2.54 4.74
C LEU A 44 18.32 1.86 6.11
N LEU A 45 19.40 1.09 6.32
CA LEU A 45 19.69 0.43 7.61
C LEU A 45 19.94 1.42 8.75
N GLN A 46 20.28 2.67 8.45
CA GLN A 46 20.45 3.73 9.45
C GLN A 46 19.13 4.41 9.83
N MET A 47 18.05 4.13 9.09
CA MET A 47 16.73 4.69 9.33
C MET A 47 15.94 3.80 10.31
N PRO A 48 14.94 4.34 11.01
CA PRO A 48 14.08 3.55 11.92
C PRO A 48 13.05 2.74 11.13
N VAL A 49 13.52 1.82 10.30
CA VAL A 49 12.69 0.96 9.44
C VAL A 49 13.18 -0.49 9.48
N ASN A 50 12.28 -1.42 9.28
CA ASN A 50 12.58 -2.84 9.17
C ASN A 50 12.85 -3.21 7.71
N ILE A 51 14.05 -3.69 7.40
CA ILE A 51 14.44 -4.05 6.04
C ILE A 51 14.36 -5.57 5.89
N VAL A 52 13.64 -6.00 4.88
CA VAL A 52 13.55 -7.40 4.46
C VAL A 52 14.13 -7.51 3.05
N VAL A 53 15.24 -8.21 2.93
CA VAL A 53 15.83 -8.55 1.63
C VAL A 53 15.31 -9.95 1.27
N PRO A 54 14.49 -10.08 0.22
CA PRO A 54 14.03 -11.39 -0.24
C PRO A 54 15.20 -12.27 -0.68
N ASP A 55 15.06 -13.58 -0.50
CA ASP A 55 16.09 -14.58 -0.84
C ASP A 55 16.32 -14.72 -2.37
N LYS A 56 15.39 -14.20 -3.19
CA LYS A 56 15.47 -14.21 -4.64
C LYS A 56 15.83 -12.83 -5.19
N GLU A 57 16.86 -12.77 -6.02
CA GLU A 57 17.30 -11.54 -6.68
C GLU A 57 16.19 -10.91 -7.53
N TYR A 58 15.43 -11.75 -8.24
CA TYR A 58 14.27 -11.33 -9.04
C TYR A 58 13.00 -11.94 -8.46
N CYS A 59 12.23 -11.14 -7.75
CA CYS A 59 10.98 -11.60 -7.15
C CYS A 59 9.80 -10.69 -7.52
N THR A 60 8.61 -11.27 -7.45
CA THR A 60 7.36 -10.52 -7.61
C THR A 60 7.05 -9.72 -6.35
N LYS A 61 6.21 -8.68 -6.47
CA LYS A 61 5.72 -7.92 -5.32
C LYS A 61 5.02 -8.81 -4.30
N VAL A 62 4.25 -9.79 -4.78
CA VAL A 62 3.58 -10.78 -3.92
C VAL A 62 4.60 -11.56 -3.09
N TYR A 63 5.64 -12.09 -3.74
CA TYR A 63 6.69 -12.84 -3.05
C TYR A 63 7.44 -11.98 -2.02
N ALA A 64 7.79 -10.76 -2.40
CA ALA A 64 8.46 -9.83 -1.49
C ALA A 64 7.63 -9.54 -0.23
N ILE A 65 6.32 -9.35 -0.38
CA ILE A 65 5.40 -9.15 0.74
C ILE A 65 5.28 -10.42 1.60
N GLN A 66 5.23 -11.61 0.99
CA GLN A 66 5.23 -12.89 1.72
C GLN A 66 6.45 -12.99 2.64
N GLN A 67 7.65 -12.65 2.13
CA GLN A 67 8.88 -12.66 2.91
C GLN A 67 8.88 -11.62 4.07
N VAL A 68 8.18 -10.51 3.89
CA VAL A 68 7.94 -9.55 4.99
C VAL A 68 7.03 -10.20 6.03
N MET A 69 5.90 -10.78 5.62
CA MET A 69 4.92 -11.36 6.54
C MET A 69 5.46 -12.53 7.35
N GLU A 70 6.41 -13.30 6.82
CA GLU A 70 7.08 -14.41 7.56
C GLU A 70 7.86 -13.94 8.80
N ARG A 71 8.13 -12.63 8.93
CA ARG A 71 8.90 -12.07 10.06
C ARG A 71 8.05 -11.60 11.23
N TYR A 72 6.74 -11.55 11.06
CA TYR A 72 5.81 -11.01 12.04
C TYR A 72 4.82 -12.08 12.49
N ALA A 73 4.42 -12.03 13.77
CA ALA A 73 3.38 -12.91 14.30
C ALA A 73 1.99 -12.42 13.89
N PRO A 74 0.97 -13.30 13.75
CA PRO A 74 -0.36 -12.93 13.29
C PRO A 74 -1.10 -11.92 14.18
N ASP A 75 -0.71 -11.80 15.44
CA ASP A 75 -1.30 -10.97 16.49
C ASP A 75 -0.40 -9.77 16.88
N GLU A 76 0.63 -9.50 16.09
CA GLU A 76 1.61 -8.45 16.40
C GLU A 76 1.09 -7.04 16.09
N TYR A 77 0.23 -6.91 15.08
CA TYR A 77 -0.37 -5.65 14.67
C TYR A 77 -1.88 -5.81 14.43
N ASP A 78 -2.61 -4.69 14.47
CA ASP A 78 -4.04 -4.66 14.13
C ASP A 78 -4.25 -4.60 12.61
N MET A 79 -3.40 -3.85 11.89
CA MET A 79 -3.59 -3.56 10.48
C MET A 79 -2.26 -3.52 9.71
N ILE A 80 -2.28 -3.97 8.47
CA ILE A 80 -1.20 -3.75 7.50
C ILE A 80 -1.63 -2.74 6.45
N VAL A 81 -0.75 -1.79 6.12
CA VAL A 81 -0.95 -0.82 5.04
C VAL A 81 0.13 -0.99 3.99
N LEU A 82 -0.28 -1.14 2.74
CA LEU A 82 0.61 -1.37 1.60
C LEU A 82 0.72 -0.11 0.75
N PHE A 83 1.90 0.49 0.72
CA PHE A 83 2.23 1.60 -0.15
C PHE A 83 3.27 1.22 -1.21
N ASN A 84 3.22 1.88 -2.34
CA ASN A 84 4.35 1.92 -3.27
C ASN A 84 5.28 3.06 -2.86
N SER A 85 6.56 2.91 -3.15
CA SER A 85 7.57 3.95 -2.84
C SER A 85 7.44 5.21 -3.68
N ASP A 86 6.77 5.13 -4.82
CA ASP A 86 6.51 6.26 -5.70
C ASP A 86 5.26 7.06 -5.32
N ASN A 87 4.62 6.72 -4.21
CA ASN A 87 3.43 7.41 -3.75
C ASN A 87 3.79 8.54 -2.78
N HIS A 88 3.14 9.68 -2.95
CA HIS A 88 3.15 10.75 -1.96
C HIS A 88 1.99 10.54 -0.99
N ILE A 89 2.32 10.20 0.25
CA ILE A 89 1.34 9.86 1.27
C ILE A 89 0.98 11.12 2.04
N VAL A 90 -0.32 11.40 2.16
CA VAL A 90 -0.79 12.57 2.92
C VAL A 90 -0.47 12.43 4.41
N PRO A 91 -0.23 13.54 5.12
CA PRO A 91 0.24 13.50 6.52
C PRO A 91 -0.69 12.78 7.51
N ASN A 92 -1.98 12.75 7.24
CA ASN A 92 -3.00 12.11 8.09
C ASN A 92 -3.44 10.73 7.58
N ALA A 93 -2.72 10.13 6.63
CA ALA A 93 -3.14 8.86 6.01
C ALA A 93 -3.34 7.74 7.03
N LEU A 94 -2.39 7.54 7.94
CA LEU A 94 -2.51 6.49 8.96
C LEU A 94 -3.70 6.70 9.89
N SER A 95 -4.01 7.95 10.26
CA SER A 95 -5.20 8.26 11.06
C SER A 95 -6.48 7.90 10.31
N LEU A 96 -6.56 8.21 9.01
CA LEU A 96 -7.73 7.89 8.19
C LEU A 96 -7.93 6.38 8.00
N PHE A 97 -6.86 5.63 7.81
CA PHE A 97 -6.92 4.17 7.78
C PHE A 97 -7.38 3.60 9.13
N ASN A 98 -6.83 4.12 10.23
CA ASN A 98 -7.22 3.72 11.57
C ASN A 98 -8.71 3.97 11.85
N ASP A 99 -9.22 5.15 11.48
CA ASP A 99 -10.64 5.50 11.65
C ASP A 99 -11.56 4.57 10.84
N ALA A 100 -11.16 4.23 9.62
CA ALA A 100 -11.90 3.29 8.79
C ALA A 100 -11.88 1.88 9.38
N TYR A 101 -10.75 1.42 9.87
CA TYR A 101 -10.61 0.11 10.52
C TYR A 101 -11.51 0.02 11.78
N TYR A 102 -11.46 1.01 12.65
CA TYR A 102 -12.35 1.08 13.82
C TYR A 102 -13.83 1.25 13.48
N SER A 103 -14.14 1.68 12.26
CA SER A 103 -15.51 1.69 11.74
C SER A 103 -15.99 0.31 11.22
N GLY A 104 -15.15 -0.71 11.34
CA GLY A 104 -15.43 -2.10 10.94
C GLY A 104 -15.06 -2.45 9.51
N CYS A 105 -14.10 -1.73 8.90
CA CYS A 105 -13.60 -2.04 7.56
C CYS A 105 -12.34 -2.90 7.64
N ASP A 106 -12.44 -4.20 7.37
CA ASP A 106 -11.31 -5.13 7.39
C ASP A 106 -10.43 -5.06 6.14
N SER A 107 -10.93 -4.43 5.09
CA SER A 107 -10.24 -4.27 3.81
C SER A 107 -10.55 -2.90 3.21
N ILE A 108 -9.52 -2.10 2.99
CA ILE A 108 -9.67 -0.67 2.67
C ILE A 108 -8.79 -0.33 1.47
N GLN A 109 -9.37 0.34 0.49
CA GLN A 109 -8.63 0.98 -0.60
C GLN A 109 -8.69 2.50 -0.44
N ALA A 110 -7.54 3.16 -0.39
CA ALA A 110 -7.51 4.62 -0.41
C ALA A 110 -7.78 5.18 -1.80
N HIS A 111 -8.39 6.35 -1.84
CA HIS A 111 -8.55 7.15 -3.05
C HIS A 111 -7.20 7.73 -3.48
N ARG A 112 -6.83 7.51 -4.73
CA ARG A 112 -5.59 8.02 -5.31
C ARG A 112 -5.89 9.21 -6.21
N MET A 113 -5.09 10.25 -6.09
CA MET A 113 -5.18 11.46 -6.92
C MET A 113 -3.89 11.66 -7.71
N ALA A 114 -4.00 12.20 -8.91
CA ALA A 114 -2.84 12.60 -9.69
C ALA A 114 -2.19 13.87 -9.11
N GLU A 115 -0.90 13.84 -8.87
CA GLU A 115 -0.15 15.00 -8.37
C GLU A 115 0.16 16.00 -9.47
N ASN A 116 0.42 15.52 -10.69
CA ASN A 116 0.86 16.35 -11.81
C ASN A 116 -0.25 16.53 -12.85
N LEU A 117 -0.57 17.79 -13.16
CA LEU A 117 -1.55 18.20 -14.17
C LEU A 117 -0.92 19.08 -15.27
N ASN A 118 0.40 19.03 -15.44
CA ASN A 118 1.16 19.95 -16.29
C ASN A 118 1.03 19.66 -17.79
N THR A 119 0.51 18.51 -18.18
CA THR A 119 0.32 18.14 -19.59
C THR A 119 -1.10 17.69 -19.85
N SER A 120 -1.56 17.83 -21.09
CA SER A 120 -2.90 17.36 -21.49
C SER A 120 -3.09 15.86 -21.23
N ILE A 121 -2.03 15.06 -21.39
CA ILE A 121 -2.05 13.62 -21.11
C ILE A 121 -2.20 13.37 -19.60
N ALA A 122 -1.47 14.12 -18.77
CA ALA A 122 -1.58 14.00 -17.32
C ALA A 122 -2.99 14.37 -16.83
N VAL A 123 -3.60 15.43 -17.41
CA VAL A 123 -4.99 15.82 -17.10
C VAL A 123 -5.99 14.72 -17.51
N LEU A 124 -5.83 14.13 -18.70
CA LEU A 124 -6.69 13.03 -19.14
C LEU A 124 -6.57 11.80 -18.25
N ASN A 125 -5.35 11.44 -17.84
CA ASN A 125 -5.12 10.34 -16.92
C ASN A 125 -5.71 10.60 -15.53
N ALA A 126 -5.53 11.82 -15.00
CA ALA A 126 -6.12 12.26 -13.73
C ALA A 126 -7.66 12.19 -13.78
N THR A 127 -8.25 12.69 -14.87
CA THR A 127 -9.71 12.65 -15.08
C THR A 127 -10.22 11.21 -15.17
N SER A 128 -9.51 10.34 -15.89
CA SER A 128 -9.86 8.92 -15.98
C SER A 128 -9.79 8.22 -14.62
N GLU A 129 -8.75 8.49 -13.83
CA GLU A 129 -8.61 7.95 -12.49
C GLU A 129 -9.73 8.43 -11.55
N GLU A 130 -10.09 9.73 -11.63
CA GLU A 130 -11.18 10.31 -10.84
C GLU A 130 -12.55 9.74 -11.22
N ILE A 131 -12.81 9.49 -12.50
CA ILE A 131 -14.02 8.79 -12.95
C ILE A 131 -14.06 7.38 -12.39
N ASN A 132 -12.94 6.65 -12.46
CA ASN A 132 -12.83 5.31 -11.89
C ASN A 132 -13.09 5.30 -10.38
N ASN A 133 -12.51 6.26 -9.65
CA ASN A 133 -12.69 6.37 -8.20
C ASN A 133 -14.14 6.65 -7.83
N ASN A 134 -14.79 7.61 -8.47
CA ASN A 134 -16.14 8.05 -8.10
C ASN A 134 -17.22 7.15 -8.68
N LEU A 135 -17.15 6.83 -9.99
CA LEU A 135 -18.24 6.12 -10.66
C LEU A 135 -18.17 4.60 -10.43
N PHE A 136 -16.97 4.02 -10.52
CA PHE A 136 -16.87 2.56 -10.42
C PHE A 136 -16.55 2.08 -9.00
N ARG A 137 -15.70 2.75 -8.24
CA ARG A 137 -15.30 2.29 -6.91
C ARG A 137 -16.26 2.77 -5.83
N LEU A 138 -16.40 4.09 -5.69
CA LEU A 138 -17.25 4.67 -4.64
C LEU A 138 -18.74 4.33 -4.83
N ALA A 139 -19.24 4.39 -6.06
CA ALA A 139 -20.62 4.03 -6.35
C ALA A 139 -20.91 2.54 -6.03
N HIS A 140 -20.00 1.63 -6.43
CA HIS A 140 -20.13 0.21 -6.08
C HIS A 140 -20.17 -0.01 -4.56
N THR A 141 -19.25 0.61 -3.82
CA THR A 141 -19.21 0.50 -2.36
C THR A 141 -20.48 1.05 -1.71
N ARG A 142 -21.01 2.18 -2.18
CA ARG A 142 -22.29 2.74 -1.68
C ARG A 142 -23.50 1.89 -2.00
N MET A 143 -23.46 1.09 -3.05
CA MET A 143 -24.50 0.11 -3.39
C MET A 143 -24.34 -1.22 -2.65
N GLY A 144 -23.37 -1.35 -1.77
CA GLY A 144 -23.07 -2.59 -1.04
C GLY A 144 -22.27 -3.64 -1.85
N PHE A 145 -21.67 -3.23 -2.98
CA PHE A 145 -20.78 -4.09 -3.75
C PHE A 145 -19.32 -3.88 -3.33
N SER A 146 -18.48 -4.87 -3.61
CA SER A 146 -17.04 -4.77 -3.41
C SER A 146 -16.41 -3.81 -4.41
N SER A 147 -15.42 -3.04 -3.95
CA SER A 147 -14.59 -2.19 -4.82
C SER A 147 -13.37 -2.97 -5.35
N ALA A 148 -12.71 -2.43 -6.37
CA ALA A 148 -11.47 -3.00 -6.90
C ALA A 148 -10.24 -2.44 -6.16
N LEU A 149 -9.23 -3.28 -5.97
CA LEU A 149 -7.92 -2.89 -5.45
C LEU A 149 -7.03 -2.30 -6.55
N ILE A 150 -6.15 -1.36 -6.19
CA ILE A 150 -5.30 -0.63 -7.16
C ILE A 150 -3.80 -0.97 -6.98
N GLY A 151 -3.44 -1.85 -6.07
CA GLY A 151 -2.06 -2.29 -5.86
C GLY A 151 -1.19 -1.39 -4.98
N SER A 152 -1.73 -0.26 -4.51
CA SER A 152 -1.09 0.65 -3.55
C SER A 152 -2.14 1.38 -2.73
N ALA A 153 -1.74 1.93 -1.57
CA ALA A 153 -2.63 2.58 -0.62
C ALA A 153 -3.80 1.67 -0.22
N MET A 154 -3.47 0.43 0.08
CA MET A 154 -4.42 -0.58 0.53
C MET A 154 -4.13 -0.92 1.99
N ALA A 155 -5.17 -1.09 2.78
CA ALA A 155 -5.03 -1.57 4.14
C ALA A 155 -5.93 -2.79 4.37
N PHE A 156 -5.46 -3.68 5.24
CA PHE A 156 -6.14 -4.92 5.59
C PHE A 156 -5.97 -5.20 7.07
N ASP A 157 -6.96 -5.85 7.68
CA ASP A 157 -6.78 -6.50 8.95
C ASP A 157 -5.53 -7.39 8.93
N PHE A 158 -4.67 -7.27 9.94
CA PHE A 158 -3.35 -7.89 9.90
C PHE A 158 -3.44 -9.41 9.99
N ALA A 159 -4.26 -9.94 10.90
CA ALA A 159 -4.43 -11.38 11.07
C ALA A 159 -5.03 -12.02 9.82
N MET A 160 -6.05 -11.37 9.24
CA MET A 160 -6.66 -11.78 7.98
C MET A 160 -5.63 -11.80 6.83
N PHE A 161 -4.80 -10.76 6.71
CA PHE A 161 -3.78 -10.68 5.67
C PHE A 161 -2.68 -11.73 5.88
N HIS A 162 -2.23 -11.92 7.13
CA HIS A 162 -1.20 -12.88 7.49
C HIS A 162 -1.59 -14.32 7.14
N GLU A 163 -2.84 -14.71 7.40
CA GLU A 163 -3.35 -16.05 7.04
C GLU A 163 -3.36 -16.26 5.51
N ARG A 164 -3.59 -15.19 4.73
CA ARG A 164 -3.73 -15.28 3.28
C ARG A 164 -2.41 -15.08 2.53
N ALA A 165 -1.49 -14.30 3.07
CA ALA A 165 -0.23 -13.99 2.41
C ALA A 165 0.49 -15.21 1.81
N PRO A 166 0.64 -16.35 2.53
CA PRO A 166 1.30 -17.53 1.98
C PRO A 166 0.56 -18.17 0.79
N LYS A 167 -0.74 -17.94 0.65
CA LYS A 167 -1.60 -18.53 -0.38
C LYS A 167 -1.69 -17.64 -1.64
N LEU A 168 -1.24 -16.39 -1.57
CA LEU A 168 -1.29 -15.45 -2.70
C LEU A 168 -0.41 -15.92 -3.85
N LYS A 169 -0.93 -15.81 -5.07
CA LYS A 169 -0.25 -16.25 -6.30
C LYS A 169 -0.22 -15.13 -7.34
N GLY A 170 0.80 -15.16 -8.18
CA GLY A 170 0.96 -14.20 -9.27
C GLY A 170 1.96 -13.09 -8.95
N SER A 171 1.93 -12.04 -9.75
CA SER A 171 2.84 -10.90 -9.62
C SER A 171 2.16 -9.62 -9.10
N ASP A 172 0.84 -9.55 -9.25
CA ASP A 172 0.02 -8.40 -8.90
C ASP A 172 -0.69 -8.65 -7.57
N ILE A 173 -0.31 -7.90 -6.55
CA ILE A 173 -0.84 -8.04 -5.20
C ILE A 173 -2.32 -7.68 -5.12
N SER A 174 -2.81 -6.71 -5.91
CA SER A 174 -4.21 -6.33 -5.91
C SER A 174 -5.10 -7.47 -6.40
N LYS A 175 -4.77 -8.05 -7.55
CA LYS A 175 -5.52 -9.19 -8.10
C LYS A 175 -5.45 -10.43 -7.21
N ALA A 176 -4.27 -10.69 -6.63
CA ALA A 176 -4.10 -11.82 -5.72
C ALA A 176 -4.97 -11.66 -4.46
N MET A 177 -5.01 -10.45 -3.88
CA MET A 177 -5.87 -10.16 -2.73
C MET A 177 -7.35 -10.12 -3.07
N GLU A 178 -7.75 -9.53 -4.20
CA GLU A 178 -9.14 -9.56 -4.65
C GLU A 178 -9.66 -10.99 -4.77
N THR A 179 -8.88 -11.87 -5.40
CA THR A 179 -9.25 -13.29 -5.51
C THR A 179 -9.42 -13.93 -4.14
N ALA A 180 -8.48 -13.70 -3.22
CA ALA A 180 -8.51 -14.26 -1.88
C ALA A 180 -9.68 -13.72 -1.02
N LEU A 181 -10.08 -12.46 -1.22
CA LEU A 181 -11.21 -11.83 -0.53
C LEU A 181 -12.55 -12.35 -1.09
N LEU A 182 -12.68 -12.45 -2.41
CA LEU A 182 -13.89 -12.97 -3.08
C LEU A 182 -14.18 -14.41 -2.71
N GLU A 183 -13.16 -15.26 -2.58
CA GLU A 183 -13.32 -16.65 -2.15
C GLU A 183 -14.01 -16.79 -0.76
N GLN A 184 -13.96 -15.74 0.07
CA GLN A 184 -14.54 -15.76 1.41
C GLN A 184 -15.69 -14.75 1.62
N ASN A 185 -16.19 -14.15 0.56
CA ASN A 185 -17.25 -13.12 0.61
C ASN A 185 -16.89 -11.90 1.49
N ILE A 186 -15.62 -11.52 1.56
CA ILE A 186 -15.19 -10.31 2.26
C ILE A 186 -15.32 -9.11 1.32
N TYR A 187 -16.07 -8.12 1.74
CA TYR A 187 -16.32 -6.90 0.97
C TYR A 187 -15.23 -5.87 1.19
N LEU A 188 -14.89 -5.16 0.13
CA LEU A 188 -13.86 -4.15 0.07
C LEU A 188 -14.50 -2.77 0.26
N SER A 189 -14.07 -2.03 1.27
CA SER A 189 -14.49 -0.65 1.50
C SER A 189 -13.56 0.33 0.81
N LEU A 190 -14.11 1.37 0.22
CA LEU A 190 -13.35 2.50 -0.31
C LEU A 190 -13.46 3.67 0.65
N ILE A 191 -12.32 4.16 1.13
CA ILE A 191 -12.28 5.40 1.91
C ILE A 191 -11.66 6.54 1.10
N HIS A 192 -12.13 7.75 1.35
CA HIS A 192 -11.65 8.95 0.70
C HIS A 192 -10.39 9.46 1.41
N ILE A 193 -9.25 8.81 1.16
CA ILE A 193 -7.93 9.33 1.51
C ILE A 193 -7.37 9.96 0.25
N SER A 194 -7.15 11.28 0.27
CA SER A 194 -6.49 11.97 -0.83
C SER A 194 -5.01 11.60 -0.82
N GLU A 195 -4.61 10.70 -1.70
CA GLU A 195 -3.22 10.35 -1.92
C GLU A 195 -2.79 10.86 -3.29
N PRO A 196 -1.93 11.90 -3.37
CA PRO A 196 -1.37 12.33 -4.63
C PRO A 196 -0.50 11.21 -5.22
N THR A 197 -0.73 10.86 -6.47
CA THR A 197 0.01 9.83 -7.17
C THR A 197 0.94 10.41 -8.20
N ARG A 198 2.01 9.68 -8.44
CA ARG A 198 3.08 9.77 -9.44
C ARG A 198 3.16 11.05 -10.29
N PRO A 199 4.33 11.69 -10.37
CA PRO A 199 4.66 12.53 -11.51
C PRO A 199 4.70 11.63 -12.77
N TYR A 200 3.89 11.95 -13.77
CA TYR A 200 3.98 11.39 -15.10
C TYR A 200 4.93 12.22 -15.96
#